data_7775481fece59ad908fc8578fee75681
#
_entry.id   7775481fece59ad908fc8578fee75681
#
_cell.length_a   1.000
_cell.length_b   1.000
_cell.length_c   1.000
_cell.angle_alpha   90.00
_cell.angle_beta   90.00
_cell.angle_gamma   90.00
#
_symmetry.space_group_name_H-M   'P 1'
#
loop_
_entity.id
_entity.type
_entity.pdbx_description
1 polymer ?
#
loop_
_entity_poly.entity_id
_entity_poly.type
_entity_poly.pdbx_seq_one_letter_code
_entity_poly.pdbx_strand_id
1 'polypeptide(L)'
;RFTYFKATTDIYTISLQDALPISVIVVNSLTKYMAGHGTTLGGVIVDSGEFPWAEHAEKFHMLTEPEASYHGVVYTEALGAAAYIGRARTVPLRNTGSALSPMNAFLILQGLSTLPLRMERHCDNALAVAKHLSAHSQVDWVNFAGLPESPHYDLAQKYTNGKPSALLTFGIKGGFSAGVKFYDALELFLRLVNSGDVKSLAAHPASTTHRQLTDDELKTAGVTPDMIRLCIGIEHIDDILADLDRALAASA
;
A
#
# COMPACT_ATOMS: atom_id res chain seq x y z
N ARG A 1 18.42 15.57 -12.19
CA ARG A 1 18.31 16.40 -10.96
C ARG A 1 16.84 16.47 -10.57
N PHE A 2 16.40 15.56 -9.69
CA PHE A 2 15.05 15.57 -9.12
C PHE A 2 15.09 16.33 -7.79
N THR A 3 15.15 17.66 -7.84
CA THR A 3 15.15 18.53 -6.66
C THR A 3 13.77 19.08 -6.29
N TYR A 4 12.68 18.50 -6.82
CA TYR A 4 11.33 19.05 -6.62
C TYR A 4 10.45 18.32 -5.60
N PHE A 5 10.95 17.29 -4.91
CA PHE A 5 10.10 16.45 -4.06
C PHE A 5 10.24 16.66 -2.56
N LYS A 6 11.01 17.66 -2.10
CA LYS A 6 11.21 17.86 -0.67
C LYS A 6 9.98 18.40 0.07
N ALA A 7 9.10 19.12 -0.60
CA ALA A 7 7.94 19.74 0.04
C ALA A 7 6.67 18.88 0.07
N THR A 8 6.56 17.86 -0.79
CA THR A 8 5.38 16.99 -0.89
C THR A 8 5.53 15.65 -0.16
N THR A 9 6.75 15.32 0.26
CA THR A 9 7.07 14.04 0.90
C THR A 9 6.96 14.11 2.43
N ASP A 10 6.94 15.30 3.02
CA ASP A 10 7.05 15.47 4.46
C ASP A 10 5.74 15.25 5.24
N ILE A 11 4.63 14.95 4.56
CA ILE A 11 3.34 15.01 5.26
C ILE A 11 2.68 13.65 5.54
N TYR A 12 2.83 12.57 4.73
CA TYR A 12 1.92 11.40 4.88
C TYR A 12 2.43 10.01 4.45
N THR A 13 3.62 9.89 4.04
CA THR A 13 4.31 8.59 3.99
C THR A 13 5.55 8.75 4.84
N ILE A 14 6.01 7.69 5.49
CA ILE A 14 7.44 7.65 5.79
C ILE A 14 8.06 8.08 4.47
N SER A 15 8.62 9.28 4.42
CA SER A 15 9.19 9.77 3.17
C SER A 15 10.16 8.69 2.71
N LEU A 16 10.30 8.50 1.41
CA LEU A 16 11.32 7.56 0.92
C LEU A 16 12.68 7.89 1.55
N GLN A 17 12.90 9.16 1.92
CA GLN A 17 14.07 9.63 2.65
C GLN A 17 14.07 9.25 4.13
N ASP A 18 12.92 9.21 4.81
CA ASP A 18 12.83 8.82 6.23
C ASP A 18 12.91 7.30 6.41
N ALA A 19 12.57 6.52 5.39
CA ALA A 19 12.77 5.08 5.38
C ALA A 19 14.25 4.69 5.16
N LEU A 20 15.04 5.52 4.46
CA LEU A 20 16.46 5.26 4.17
C LEU A 20 17.36 5.18 5.42
N PRO A 21 17.16 5.93 6.51
CA PRO A 21 17.92 5.72 7.73
C PRO A 21 17.68 4.37 8.40
N ILE A 22 16.59 3.69 8.04
CA ILE A 22 16.20 2.39 8.60
C ILE A 22 16.44 1.27 7.59
N SER A 23 16.39 1.60 6.29
CA SER A 23 16.46 0.64 5.18
C SER A 23 17.42 1.10 4.11
N VAL A 24 18.33 0.26 3.70
CA VAL A 24 19.30 0.53 2.64
C VAL A 24 18.62 0.71 1.28
N ILE A 25 17.60 -0.09 1.01
CA ILE A 25 16.83 -0.07 -0.23
C ILE A 25 15.34 -0.04 0.12
N VAL A 26 14.60 0.87 -0.52
CA VAL A 26 13.15 1.00 -0.40
C VAL A 26 12.50 0.71 -1.75
N VAL A 27 11.52 -0.19 -1.74
CA VAL A 27 10.74 -0.56 -2.93
C VAL A 27 9.29 -0.19 -2.71
N ASN A 28 8.72 0.61 -3.61
CA ASN A 28 7.32 1.02 -3.54
C ASN A 28 6.55 0.71 -4.82
N SER A 29 5.28 0.35 -4.65
CA SER A 29 4.31 0.30 -5.74
C SER A 29 3.79 1.70 -6.05
N LEU A 30 4.18 2.26 -7.17
CA LEU A 30 3.64 3.52 -7.67
C LEU A 30 2.16 3.39 -8.07
N THR A 31 1.70 2.17 -8.34
CA THR A 31 0.31 1.81 -8.67
C THR A 31 -0.71 2.26 -7.61
N LYS A 32 -0.28 2.36 -6.34
CA LYS A 32 -1.14 2.59 -5.18
C LYS A 32 -1.36 4.09 -4.93
N TYR A 33 -1.24 4.56 -3.71
CA TYR A 33 -1.46 5.96 -3.33
C TYR A 33 -0.70 6.98 -4.20
N MET A 34 0.49 6.64 -4.69
CA MET A 34 1.30 7.57 -5.48
C MET A 34 0.62 7.95 -6.80
N ALA A 35 0.16 6.99 -7.59
CA ALA A 35 -0.69 7.25 -8.77
C ALA A 35 -2.13 7.61 -8.37
N GLY A 36 -2.71 6.86 -7.44
CA GLY A 36 -3.95 7.17 -6.73
C GLY A 36 -5.26 7.02 -7.50
N HIS A 37 -5.24 6.56 -8.75
CA HIS A 37 -6.44 6.54 -9.60
C HIS A 37 -6.79 5.16 -10.18
N GLY A 38 -6.01 4.12 -9.85
CA GLY A 38 -6.23 2.77 -10.38
C GLY A 38 -6.06 2.64 -11.90
N THR A 39 -5.42 3.62 -12.55
CA THR A 39 -5.33 3.71 -14.01
C THR A 39 -3.99 3.25 -14.58
N THR A 40 -2.98 3.03 -13.75
CA THR A 40 -1.63 2.70 -14.21
C THR A 40 -0.88 1.82 -13.22
N LEU A 41 0.04 1.04 -13.74
CA LEU A 41 0.97 0.22 -12.98
C LEU A 41 2.37 0.83 -13.02
N GLY A 42 3.07 0.77 -11.89
CA GLY A 42 4.45 1.21 -11.80
C GLY A 42 5.08 0.82 -10.47
N GLY A 43 6.40 0.88 -10.46
CA GLY A 43 7.20 0.65 -9.26
C GLY A 43 8.39 1.60 -9.21
N VAL A 44 8.94 1.81 -8.03
CA VAL A 44 10.16 2.57 -7.81
C VAL A 44 11.05 1.84 -6.81
N ILE A 45 12.35 1.85 -7.10
CA ILE A 45 13.39 1.40 -6.20
C ILE A 45 14.22 2.62 -5.83
N VAL A 46 14.43 2.85 -4.55
CA VAL A 46 15.29 3.90 -4.01
C VAL A 46 16.39 3.25 -3.20
N ASP A 47 17.63 3.57 -3.52
CA ASP A 47 18.83 3.09 -2.85
C ASP A 47 19.46 4.27 -2.10
N SER A 48 19.85 4.07 -0.83
CA SER A 48 20.59 5.07 -0.06
C SER A 48 21.99 5.31 -0.63
N GLY A 49 22.55 4.30 -1.30
CA GLY A 49 23.96 4.29 -1.73
C GLY A 49 24.98 4.13 -0.59
N GLU A 50 24.52 3.84 0.62
CA GLU A 50 25.37 3.79 1.82
C GLU A 50 25.82 2.37 2.20
N PHE A 51 25.23 1.33 1.59
CA PHE A 51 25.61 -0.04 1.93
C PHE A 51 26.99 -0.40 1.38
N PRO A 52 27.90 -0.92 2.21
CA PRO A 52 29.26 -1.23 1.81
C PRO A 52 29.33 -2.57 1.06
N TRP A 53 28.81 -2.63 -0.17
CA TRP A 53 28.72 -3.86 -0.96
C TRP A 53 30.03 -4.61 -1.09
N ALA A 54 31.16 -3.89 -1.22
CA ALA A 54 32.48 -4.46 -1.39
C ALA A 54 32.97 -5.18 -0.11
N GLU A 55 32.54 -4.75 1.08
CA GLU A 55 32.89 -5.38 2.36
C GLU A 55 32.18 -6.72 2.57
N HIS A 56 31.15 -6.99 1.75
CA HIS A 56 30.35 -8.21 1.78
C HIS A 56 30.39 -8.96 0.44
N ALA A 57 31.54 -8.91 -0.23
CA ALA A 57 31.72 -9.46 -1.58
C ALA A 57 31.29 -10.93 -1.68
N GLU A 58 31.52 -11.73 -0.63
CA GLU A 58 31.16 -13.14 -0.57
C GLU A 58 29.67 -13.43 -0.66
N LYS A 59 28.81 -12.40 -0.45
CA LYS A 59 27.34 -12.51 -0.57
C LYS A 59 26.82 -11.83 -1.82
N PHE A 60 27.52 -10.81 -2.30
CA PHE A 60 27.04 -9.93 -3.38
C PHE A 60 27.93 -9.99 -4.62
N HIS A 61 28.30 -11.21 -5.03
CA HIS A 61 29.14 -11.48 -6.23
C HIS A 61 28.68 -10.69 -7.45
N MET A 62 27.36 -10.57 -7.64
CA MET A 62 26.77 -9.86 -8.77
C MET A 62 27.10 -8.36 -8.84
N LEU A 63 27.61 -7.76 -7.77
CA LEU A 63 28.01 -6.35 -7.71
C LEU A 63 29.53 -6.17 -7.64
N THR A 64 30.24 -7.20 -7.15
CA THR A 64 31.67 -7.15 -6.80
C THR A 64 32.57 -7.95 -7.72
N GLU A 65 31.98 -8.75 -8.63
CA GLU A 65 32.70 -9.50 -9.65
C GLU A 65 32.34 -9.01 -11.05
N PRO A 66 33.19 -9.31 -12.07
CA PRO A 66 32.93 -8.91 -13.47
C PRO A 66 31.59 -9.47 -14.00
N GLU A 67 30.68 -8.61 -14.40
CA GLU A 67 29.40 -8.99 -15.01
C GLU A 67 29.57 -9.35 -16.48
N ALA A 68 29.55 -10.64 -16.80
CA ALA A 68 29.80 -11.14 -18.13
C ALA A 68 28.79 -10.62 -19.18
N SER A 69 27.53 -10.41 -18.77
CA SER A 69 26.46 -9.91 -19.66
C SER A 69 26.56 -8.41 -19.97
N TYR A 70 27.46 -7.68 -19.27
CA TYR A 70 27.66 -6.25 -19.41
C TYR A 70 29.14 -5.86 -19.43
N HIS A 71 29.87 -6.39 -20.42
CA HIS A 71 31.26 -6.05 -20.74
C HIS A 71 32.27 -6.26 -19.61
N GLY A 72 31.98 -7.16 -18.65
CA GLY A 72 32.88 -7.43 -17.52
C GLY A 72 32.94 -6.31 -16.48
N VAL A 73 31.93 -5.45 -16.41
CA VAL A 73 31.88 -4.34 -15.42
C VAL A 73 31.79 -4.91 -14.00
N VAL A 74 32.62 -4.42 -13.11
CA VAL A 74 32.47 -4.56 -11.66
C VAL A 74 31.74 -3.33 -11.14
N TYR A 75 30.49 -3.49 -10.72
CA TYR A 75 29.58 -2.37 -10.43
C TYR A 75 30.05 -1.52 -9.23
N THR A 76 30.61 -2.15 -8.21
CA THR A 76 31.15 -1.43 -7.04
C THR A 76 32.32 -0.53 -7.40
N GLU A 77 33.17 -0.94 -8.33
CA GLU A 77 34.29 -0.15 -8.81
C GLU A 77 33.87 0.95 -9.78
N ALA A 78 32.98 0.61 -10.71
CA ALA A 78 32.56 1.52 -11.78
C ALA A 78 31.57 2.59 -11.31
N LEU A 79 30.69 2.31 -10.34
CA LEU A 79 29.57 3.16 -9.97
C LEU A 79 29.52 3.52 -8.48
N GLY A 80 30.36 2.90 -7.64
CA GLY A 80 30.40 3.18 -6.19
C GLY A 80 29.03 3.10 -5.53
N ALA A 81 28.55 4.20 -4.95
CA ALA A 81 27.26 4.31 -4.29
C ALA A 81 26.06 3.95 -5.19
N ALA A 82 26.19 4.04 -6.50
CA ALA A 82 25.14 3.69 -7.46
C ALA A 82 25.24 2.24 -8.01
N ALA A 83 26.08 1.39 -7.43
CA ALA A 83 26.35 0.02 -7.90
C ALA A 83 25.06 -0.80 -8.05
N TYR A 84 24.21 -0.81 -7.03
CA TYR A 84 22.96 -1.57 -7.03
C TYR A 84 21.99 -1.09 -8.11
N ILE A 85 21.72 0.21 -8.18
CA ILE A 85 20.82 0.79 -9.19
C ILE A 85 21.40 0.65 -10.60
N GLY A 86 22.72 0.81 -10.75
CA GLY A 86 23.42 0.59 -12.01
C GLY A 86 23.18 -0.82 -12.55
N ARG A 87 23.42 -1.83 -11.71
CA ARG A 87 23.14 -3.22 -12.09
C ARG A 87 21.67 -3.49 -12.32
N ALA A 88 20.77 -2.95 -11.46
CA ALA A 88 19.34 -3.12 -11.65
C ALA A 88 18.86 -2.65 -13.03
N ARG A 89 19.45 -1.58 -13.56
CA ARG A 89 19.14 -1.05 -14.90
C ARG A 89 19.78 -1.85 -16.05
N THR A 90 21.04 -2.25 -15.89
CA THR A 90 21.82 -2.84 -16.97
C THR A 90 21.59 -4.34 -17.13
N VAL A 91 21.12 -5.05 -16.11
CA VAL A 91 20.87 -6.49 -16.15
C VAL A 91 19.38 -6.80 -16.05
N PRO A 92 18.71 -6.77 -14.87
CA PRO A 92 17.32 -7.20 -14.81
C PRO A 92 16.37 -6.34 -15.64
N LEU A 93 16.45 -5.01 -15.57
CA LEU A 93 15.57 -4.13 -16.34
C LEU A 93 15.76 -4.33 -17.87
N ARG A 94 17.00 -4.37 -18.32
CA ARG A 94 17.33 -4.59 -19.73
C ARG A 94 16.84 -5.95 -20.23
N ASN A 95 17.06 -7.01 -19.44
CA ASN A 95 16.76 -8.38 -19.87
C ASN A 95 15.27 -8.69 -19.83
N THR A 96 14.53 -8.15 -18.85
CA THR A 96 13.08 -8.37 -18.73
C THR A 96 12.26 -7.37 -19.53
N GLY A 97 12.83 -6.22 -19.91
CA GLY A 97 12.11 -5.15 -20.59
C GLY A 97 11.09 -4.43 -19.72
N SER A 98 11.17 -4.55 -18.40
CA SER A 98 10.21 -4.00 -17.44
C SER A 98 10.33 -2.47 -17.26
N ALA A 99 10.67 -1.74 -18.33
CA ALA A 99 10.74 -0.28 -18.32
C ALA A 99 9.34 0.34 -18.23
N LEU A 100 9.21 1.35 -17.33
CA LEU A 100 7.97 2.10 -17.20
C LEU A 100 7.67 2.87 -18.51
N SER A 101 6.45 2.73 -19.04
CA SER A 101 6.07 3.48 -20.24
C SER A 101 5.99 4.99 -19.94
N PRO A 102 6.27 5.85 -20.92
CA PRO A 102 6.15 7.31 -20.73
C PRO A 102 4.74 7.75 -20.32
N MET A 103 3.69 7.11 -20.84
CA MET A 103 2.30 7.40 -20.46
C MET A 103 2.04 7.03 -18.99
N ASN A 104 2.49 5.86 -18.53
CA ASN A 104 2.37 5.49 -17.12
C ASN A 104 3.15 6.44 -16.22
N ALA A 105 4.35 6.86 -16.62
CA ALA A 105 5.12 7.85 -15.88
C ALA A 105 4.39 9.19 -15.77
N PHE A 106 3.76 9.65 -16.87
CA PHE A 106 2.94 10.86 -16.86
C PHE A 106 1.75 10.76 -15.91
N LEU A 107 0.99 9.66 -15.96
CA LEU A 107 -0.16 9.44 -15.07
C LEU A 107 0.27 9.37 -13.59
N ILE A 108 1.40 8.72 -13.30
CA ILE A 108 1.95 8.68 -11.93
C ILE A 108 2.36 10.08 -11.45
N LEU A 109 3.01 10.87 -12.30
CA LEU A 109 3.40 12.25 -11.97
C LEU A 109 2.17 13.14 -11.71
N GLN A 110 1.08 12.96 -12.47
CA GLN A 110 -0.19 13.63 -12.21
C GLN A 110 -0.74 13.26 -10.82
N GLY A 111 -0.73 11.96 -10.48
CA GLY A 111 -1.16 11.50 -9.16
C GLY A 111 -0.30 12.04 -8.02
N LEU A 112 1.02 12.09 -8.21
CA LEU A 112 1.96 12.62 -7.20
C LEU A 112 1.72 14.09 -6.87
N SER A 113 1.27 14.89 -7.83
CA SER A 113 1.03 16.33 -7.62
C SER A 113 -0.06 16.63 -6.56
N THR A 114 -0.99 15.69 -6.35
CA THR A 114 -2.08 15.81 -5.36
C THR A 114 -1.94 14.85 -4.18
N LEU A 115 -0.84 14.09 -4.10
CA LEU A 115 -0.68 13.05 -3.09
C LEU A 115 -0.92 13.54 -1.65
N PRO A 116 -0.35 14.66 -1.17
CA PRO A 116 -0.55 15.11 0.19
C PRO A 116 -2.02 15.39 0.52
N LEU A 117 -2.72 16.10 -0.37
CA LEU A 117 -4.14 16.42 -0.22
C LEU A 117 -5.02 15.15 -0.16
N ARG A 118 -4.72 14.19 -1.03
CA ARG A 118 -5.42 12.91 -1.06
C ARG A 118 -5.17 12.11 0.20
N MET A 119 -3.91 12.01 0.64
CA MET A 119 -3.58 11.26 1.85
C MET A 119 -4.26 11.83 3.08
N GLU A 120 -4.35 13.16 3.19
CA GLU A 120 -5.08 13.80 4.28
C GLU A 120 -6.55 13.39 4.29
N ARG A 121 -7.23 13.53 3.16
CA ARG A 121 -8.64 13.15 3.03
C ARG A 121 -8.85 11.65 3.24
N HIS A 122 -7.99 10.79 2.70
CA HIS A 122 -8.03 9.34 2.92
C HIS A 122 -7.97 8.98 4.39
N CYS A 123 -7.02 9.54 5.13
CA CYS A 123 -6.83 9.23 6.55
C CYS A 123 -7.99 9.76 7.40
N ASP A 124 -8.47 10.97 7.13
CA ASP A 124 -9.59 11.57 7.86
C ASP A 124 -10.88 10.76 7.63
N ASN A 125 -11.17 10.38 6.39
CA ASN A 125 -12.31 9.52 6.07
C ASN A 125 -12.18 8.14 6.74
N ALA A 126 -10.99 7.53 6.69
CA ALA A 126 -10.76 6.22 7.29
C ALA A 126 -10.95 6.23 8.80
N LEU A 127 -10.51 7.28 9.48
CA LEU A 127 -10.71 7.42 10.92
C LEU A 127 -12.21 7.59 11.25
N ALA A 128 -12.94 8.38 10.46
CA ALA A 128 -14.38 8.57 10.64
C ALA A 128 -15.13 7.24 10.43
N VAL A 129 -14.81 6.49 9.38
CA VAL A 129 -15.37 5.16 9.11
C VAL A 129 -15.03 4.18 10.23
N ALA A 130 -13.78 4.13 10.69
CA ALA A 130 -13.38 3.22 11.75
C ALA A 130 -14.15 3.47 13.07
N LYS A 131 -14.33 4.74 13.44
CA LYS A 131 -15.14 5.14 14.61
C LYS A 131 -16.61 4.77 14.45
N HIS A 132 -17.18 5.02 13.26
CA HIS A 132 -18.56 4.68 12.95
C HIS A 132 -18.81 3.17 13.06
N LEU A 133 -17.96 2.36 12.41
CA LEU A 133 -18.05 0.91 12.47
C LEU A 133 -17.84 0.35 13.88
N SER A 134 -16.94 0.94 14.68
CA SER A 134 -16.72 0.51 16.08
C SER A 134 -17.95 0.74 16.97
N ALA A 135 -18.81 1.70 16.65
CA ALA A 135 -20.05 1.97 17.36
C ALA A 135 -21.27 1.22 16.78
N HIS A 136 -21.13 0.55 15.64
CA HIS A 136 -22.27 -0.03 14.94
C HIS A 136 -22.66 -1.40 15.49
N SER A 137 -23.97 -1.63 15.74
CA SER A 137 -24.50 -2.85 16.37
C SER A 137 -24.24 -4.15 15.59
N GLN A 138 -24.07 -4.09 14.27
CA GLN A 138 -23.79 -5.24 13.39
C GLN A 138 -22.28 -5.56 13.25
N VAL A 139 -21.40 -4.81 13.93
CA VAL A 139 -19.96 -4.99 13.87
C VAL A 139 -19.46 -5.61 15.17
N ASP A 140 -18.60 -6.62 15.08
CA ASP A 140 -18.01 -7.30 16.23
C ASP A 140 -16.66 -6.69 16.62
N TRP A 141 -15.84 -6.35 15.62
CA TRP A 141 -14.50 -5.81 15.83
C TRP A 141 -14.08 -4.92 14.65
N VAL A 142 -13.19 -3.98 14.94
CA VAL A 142 -12.53 -3.13 13.93
C VAL A 142 -11.02 -3.16 14.14
N ASN A 143 -10.26 -3.40 13.10
CA ASN A 143 -8.81 -3.33 13.12
C ASN A 143 -8.33 -2.14 12.29
N PHE A 144 -7.92 -1.09 12.96
CA PHE A 144 -7.37 0.11 12.37
C PHE A 144 -6.36 0.77 13.31
N ALA A 145 -5.14 1.02 12.82
CA ALA A 145 -4.06 1.55 13.64
C ALA A 145 -4.29 2.99 14.16
N GLY A 146 -5.26 3.70 13.61
CA GLY A 146 -5.65 5.05 14.06
C GLY A 146 -6.64 5.08 15.22
N LEU A 147 -7.15 3.94 15.68
CA LEU A 147 -8.01 3.86 16.85
C LEU A 147 -7.17 3.70 18.14
N PRO A 148 -7.49 4.41 19.23
CA PRO A 148 -6.74 4.32 20.49
C PRO A 148 -6.61 2.91 21.06
N GLU A 149 -7.59 2.05 20.80
CA GLU A 149 -7.64 0.65 21.26
C GLU A 149 -6.74 -0.28 20.44
N SER A 150 -6.20 0.19 19.33
CA SER A 150 -5.31 -0.60 18.49
C SER A 150 -3.96 -0.84 19.16
N PRO A 151 -3.42 -2.07 19.14
CA PRO A 151 -2.09 -2.35 19.69
C PRO A 151 -0.97 -1.63 18.89
N HIS A 152 -1.30 -1.05 17.74
CA HIS A 152 -0.37 -0.30 16.89
C HIS A 152 -0.56 1.22 16.95
N TYR A 153 -1.44 1.72 17.84
CA TYR A 153 -1.76 3.15 17.92
C TYR A 153 -0.54 4.03 18.18
N ASP A 154 0.28 3.69 19.17
CA ASP A 154 1.47 4.47 19.52
C ASP A 154 2.51 4.50 18.36
N LEU A 155 2.64 3.37 17.66
CA LEU A 155 3.50 3.31 16.47
C LEU A 155 2.96 4.17 15.33
N ALA A 156 1.63 4.16 15.14
CA ALA A 156 0.97 5.03 14.16
C ALA A 156 1.16 6.51 14.51
N GLN A 157 1.02 6.89 15.79
CA GLN A 157 1.32 8.26 16.23
C GLN A 157 2.78 8.63 15.93
N LYS A 158 3.72 7.75 16.26
CA LYS A 158 5.15 7.99 16.11
C LYS A 158 5.61 8.12 14.65
N TYR A 159 5.16 7.20 13.78
CA TYR A 159 5.72 7.08 12.43
C TYR A 159 4.88 7.72 11.34
N THR A 160 3.58 7.94 11.58
CA THR A 160 2.66 8.50 10.58
C THR A 160 1.95 9.77 11.06
N ASN A 161 2.40 10.33 12.18
CA ASN A 161 1.79 11.49 12.80
C ASN A 161 0.26 11.33 13.01
N GLY A 162 -0.15 10.11 13.41
CA GLY A 162 -1.55 9.77 13.66
C GLY A 162 -2.41 9.52 12.41
N LYS A 163 -1.79 9.48 11.22
CA LYS A 163 -2.47 9.25 9.94
C LYS A 163 -1.96 7.96 9.26
N PRO A 164 -2.29 6.77 9.81
CA PRO A 164 -1.63 5.52 9.44
C PRO A 164 -1.92 5.05 8.01
N SER A 165 -3.08 5.24 7.50
CA SER A 165 -3.50 4.97 6.11
C SER A 165 -5.02 5.03 5.97
N ALA A 166 -5.55 4.60 4.81
CA ALA A 166 -6.98 4.42 4.60
C ALA A 166 -7.41 2.95 4.49
N LEU A 167 -6.57 2.03 4.93
CA LEU A 167 -6.86 0.61 4.94
C LEU A 167 -7.30 0.16 6.34
N LEU A 168 -8.46 -0.46 6.44
CA LEU A 168 -8.97 -1.06 7.66
C LEU A 168 -9.66 -2.39 7.38
N THR A 169 -9.82 -3.21 8.42
CA THR A 169 -10.65 -4.41 8.39
C THR A 169 -11.62 -4.40 9.56
N PHE A 170 -12.76 -5.06 9.38
CA PHE A 170 -13.72 -5.26 10.46
C PHE A 170 -14.43 -6.61 10.32
N GLY A 171 -14.96 -7.13 11.40
CA GLY A 171 -15.77 -8.33 11.44
C GLY A 171 -17.25 -8.00 11.52
N ILE A 172 -18.05 -8.60 10.64
CA ILE A 172 -19.50 -8.43 10.62
C ILE A 172 -20.20 -9.56 11.38
N LYS A 173 -21.19 -9.23 12.20
CA LYS A 173 -22.03 -10.23 12.88
C LYS A 173 -22.79 -11.08 11.88
N GLY A 174 -22.87 -12.40 12.13
CA GLY A 174 -23.49 -13.33 11.22
C GLY A 174 -22.50 -14.06 10.28
N GLY A 175 -21.19 -13.77 10.43
CA GLY A 175 -20.11 -14.53 9.79
C GLY A 175 -20.10 -14.43 8.26
N PHE A 176 -19.70 -15.54 7.60
CA PHE A 176 -19.52 -15.58 6.15
C PHE A 176 -20.75 -15.12 5.35
N SER A 177 -21.94 -15.60 5.73
CA SER A 177 -23.18 -15.27 5.00
C SER A 177 -23.54 -13.78 5.08
N ALA A 178 -23.38 -13.18 6.26
CA ALA A 178 -23.58 -11.75 6.44
C ALA A 178 -22.53 -10.93 5.67
N GLY A 179 -21.27 -11.39 5.67
CA GLY A 179 -20.19 -10.78 4.89
C GLY A 179 -20.47 -10.74 3.40
N VAL A 180 -21.00 -11.84 2.82
CA VAL A 180 -21.41 -11.89 1.41
C VAL A 180 -22.56 -10.92 1.13
N LYS A 181 -23.62 -10.93 1.95
CA LYS A 181 -24.77 -10.01 1.78
C LYS A 181 -24.34 -8.54 1.86
N PHE A 182 -23.51 -8.21 2.87
CA PHE A 182 -22.94 -6.88 2.99
C PHE A 182 -22.19 -6.47 1.73
N TYR A 183 -21.28 -7.32 1.28
CA TYR A 183 -20.43 -7.07 0.13
C TYR A 183 -21.24 -6.86 -1.16
N ASP A 184 -22.31 -7.64 -1.35
CA ASP A 184 -23.18 -7.53 -2.53
C ASP A 184 -24.09 -6.29 -2.49
N ALA A 185 -24.41 -5.79 -1.29
CA ALA A 185 -25.26 -4.62 -1.10
C ALA A 185 -24.55 -3.27 -1.27
N LEU A 186 -23.21 -3.26 -1.35
CA LEU A 186 -22.45 -2.03 -1.57
C LEU A 186 -22.71 -1.43 -2.97
N GLU A 187 -22.95 -0.12 -3.05
CA GLU A 187 -23.19 0.62 -4.29
C GLU A 187 -22.10 1.65 -4.60
N LEU A 188 -21.61 2.39 -3.59
CA LEU A 188 -20.51 3.34 -3.74
C LEU A 188 -19.16 2.62 -3.80
N PHE A 189 -18.95 1.69 -2.90
CA PHE A 189 -17.71 0.93 -2.85
C PHE A 189 -17.54 0.01 -4.06
N LEU A 190 -16.42 0.13 -4.75
CA LEU A 190 -16.07 -0.81 -5.80
C LEU A 190 -15.60 -2.14 -5.21
N ARG A 191 -16.15 -3.23 -5.71
CA ARG A 191 -15.86 -4.59 -5.27
C ARG A 191 -14.62 -5.13 -5.97
N LEU A 192 -13.44 -4.72 -5.50
CA LEU A 192 -12.16 -5.15 -6.03
C LEU A 192 -11.04 -5.04 -4.98
N VAL A 193 -9.92 -5.70 -5.26
CA VAL A 193 -8.74 -5.69 -4.40
C VAL A 193 -7.70 -4.73 -4.95
N ASN A 194 -7.63 -3.55 -4.33
CA ASN A 194 -6.56 -2.58 -4.53
C ASN A 194 -6.38 -1.78 -3.23
N SER A 195 -5.50 -0.78 -3.24
CA SER A 195 -5.32 0.19 -2.15
C SER A 195 -4.86 1.51 -2.72
N GLY A 196 -5.25 2.61 -2.07
CA GLY A 196 -4.81 3.95 -2.45
C GLY A 196 -5.43 4.49 -3.73
N ASP A 197 -6.58 3.98 -4.13
CA ASP A 197 -7.43 4.58 -5.15
C ASP A 197 -8.25 5.72 -4.52
N VAL A 198 -8.53 6.77 -5.29
CA VAL A 198 -9.42 7.86 -4.88
C VAL A 198 -10.84 7.37 -4.59
N LYS A 199 -11.23 6.23 -5.15
CA LYS A 199 -12.51 5.56 -4.90
C LYS A 199 -12.41 4.61 -3.73
N SER A 200 -13.47 4.52 -2.95
CA SER A 200 -13.61 3.53 -1.88
C SER A 200 -13.74 2.12 -2.44
N LEU A 201 -12.98 1.19 -1.86
CA LEU A 201 -12.88 -0.19 -2.31
C LEU A 201 -13.20 -1.14 -1.15
N ALA A 202 -13.88 -2.23 -1.48
CA ALA A 202 -14.19 -3.28 -0.53
C ALA A 202 -13.76 -4.66 -1.05
N ALA A 203 -13.42 -5.55 -0.12
CA ALA A 203 -13.24 -6.97 -0.39
C ALA A 203 -13.78 -7.78 0.79
N HIS A 204 -14.41 -8.92 0.49
CA HIS A 204 -14.68 -9.98 1.45
C HIS A 204 -13.69 -11.12 1.16
N PRO A 205 -12.55 -11.18 1.86
CA PRO A 205 -11.44 -12.07 1.49
C PRO A 205 -11.85 -13.54 1.42
N ALA A 206 -12.63 -14.02 2.39
CA ALA A 206 -13.03 -15.41 2.46
C ALA A 206 -13.86 -15.89 1.25
N SER A 207 -14.68 -15.02 0.63
CA SER A 207 -15.46 -15.38 -0.56
C SER A 207 -14.78 -15.02 -1.88
N THR A 208 -13.69 -14.25 -1.86
CA THR A 208 -13.04 -13.71 -3.07
C THR A 208 -11.59 -14.14 -3.18
N THR A 209 -10.65 -13.39 -2.61
CA THR A 209 -9.22 -13.59 -2.80
C THR A 209 -8.66 -14.84 -2.13
N HIS A 210 -9.30 -15.33 -1.08
CA HIS A 210 -8.87 -16.48 -0.28
C HIS A 210 -9.84 -17.66 -0.36
N ARG A 211 -10.82 -17.63 -1.27
CA ARG A 211 -11.87 -18.68 -1.38
C ARG A 211 -11.33 -20.07 -1.69
N GLN A 212 -10.08 -20.18 -2.11
CA GLN A 212 -9.44 -21.47 -2.42
C GLN A 212 -8.84 -22.12 -1.17
N LEU A 213 -8.71 -21.37 -0.07
CA LEU A 213 -8.13 -21.85 1.17
C LEU A 213 -9.16 -22.61 1.99
N THR A 214 -8.69 -23.64 2.69
CA THR A 214 -9.45 -24.33 3.73
C THR A 214 -9.61 -23.43 4.97
N ASP A 215 -10.51 -23.77 5.88
CA ASP A 215 -10.75 -23.01 7.11
C ASP A 215 -9.48 -22.87 7.97
N ASP A 216 -8.65 -23.93 8.03
CA ASP A 216 -7.38 -23.90 8.77
C ASP A 216 -6.34 -22.98 8.10
N GLU A 217 -6.27 -22.98 6.78
CA GLU A 217 -5.40 -22.08 6.02
C GLU A 217 -5.86 -20.63 6.14
N LEU A 218 -7.17 -20.36 6.07
CA LEU A 218 -7.75 -19.03 6.32
C LEU A 218 -7.36 -18.52 7.70
N LYS A 219 -7.51 -19.35 8.74
CA LYS A 219 -7.14 -19.00 10.10
C LYS A 219 -5.64 -18.69 10.23
N THR A 220 -4.79 -19.50 9.57
CA THR A 220 -3.34 -19.32 9.56
C THR A 220 -2.96 -18.01 8.84
N ALA A 221 -3.69 -17.66 7.77
CA ALA A 221 -3.53 -16.41 7.03
C ALA A 221 -4.10 -15.19 7.78
N GLY A 222 -4.74 -15.37 8.93
CA GLY A 222 -5.39 -14.29 9.69
C GLY A 222 -6.65 -13.75 9.03
N VAL A 223 -7.29 -14.55 8.17
CA VAL A 223 -8.54 -14.19 7.49
C VAL A 223 -9.69 -14.93 8.16
N THR A 224 -10.63 -14.19 8.74
CA THR A 224 -11.84 -14.78 9.33
C THR A 224 -13.00 -14.73 8.34
N PRO A 225 -13.98 -15.66 8.45
CA PRO A 225 -15.12 -15.68 7.53
C PRO A 225 -15.99 -14.42 7.54
N ASP A 226 -15.99 -13.68 8.64
CA ASP A 226 -16.72 -12.44 8.88
C ASP A 226 -15.94 -11.17 8.44
N MET A 227 -14.66 -11.33 8.05
CA MET A 227 -13.79 -10.20 7.76
C MET A 227 -14.15 -9.48 6.48
N ILE A 228 -14.38 -8.18 6.60
CA ILE A 228 -14.45 -7.24 5.48
C ILE A 228 -13.20 -6.37 5.49
N ARG A 229 -12.58 -6.19 4.32
CA ARG A 229 -11.47 -5.28 4.11
C ARG A 229 -11.95 -4.07 3.33
N LEU A 230 -11.73 -2.88 3.87
CA LEU A 230 -12.04 -1.61 3.22
C LEU A 230 -10.75 -0.83 2.92
N CYS A 231 -10.70 -0.19 1.76
CA CYS A 231 -9.77 0.88 1.45
C CYS A 231 -10.59 2.13 1.17
N ILE A 232 -10.53 3.09 2.07
CA ILE A 232 -11.41 4.26 2.05
C ILE A 232 -10.87 5.29 1.07
N GLY A 233 -11.72 5.77 0.20
CA GLY A 233 -11.45 6.79 -0.82
C GLY A 233 -11.55 8.22 -0.28
N ILE A 234 -11.66 9.16 -1.23
CA ILE A 234 -11.74 10.59 -0.93
C ILE A 234 -13.13 11.19 -1.19
N GLU A 235 -14.14 10.34 -1.37
CA GLU A 235 -15.53 10.74 -1.54
C GLU A 235 -16.02 11.50 -0.30
N HIS A 236 -17.20 12.11 -0.38
CA HIS A 236 -17.78 12.77 0.79
C HIS A 236 -18.05 11.75 1.88
N ILE A 237 -17.69 12.08 3.12
CA ILE A 237 -17.78 11.12 4.23
C ILE A 237 -19.21 10.63 4.47
N ASP A 238 -20.21 11.49 4.32
CA ASP A 238 -21.61 11.11 4.52
C ASP A 238 -22.07 10.08 3.50
N ASP A 239 -21.59 10.17 2.25
CA ASP A 239 -21.93 9.19 1.20
C ASP A 239 -21.27 7.83 1.51
N ILE A 240 -20.02 7.83 2.00
CA ILE A 240 -19.31 6.63 2.43
C ILE A 240 -20.09 5.95 3.58
N LEU A 241 -20.46 6.71 4.62
CA LEU A 241 -21.16 6.17 5.79
C LEU A 241 -22.56 5.68 5.42
N ALA A 242 -23.29 6.40 4.56
CA ALA A 242 -24.62 6.00 4.09
C ALA A 242 -24.58 4.66 3.32
N ASP A 243 -23.57 4.46 2.47
CA ASP A 243 -23.40 3.19 1.75
C ASP A 243 -23.10 2.02 2.69
N LEU A 244 -22.23 2.26 3.70
CA LEU A 244 -21.91 1.25 4.71
C LEU A 244 -23.14 0.89 5.57
N ASP A 245 -23.90 1.87 6.04
CA ASP A 245 -25.12 1.63 6.84
C ASP A 245 -26.17 0.85 6.07
N ARG A 246 -26.37 1.20 4.80
CA ARG A 246 -27.31 0.47 3.92
C ARG A 246 -26.86 -0.99 3.73
N ALA A 247 -25.56 -1.22 3.50
CA ALA A 247 -25.03 -2.56 3.31
C ALA A 247 -25.05 -3.38 4.61
N LEU A 248 -24.78 -2.76 5.77
CA LEU A 248 -24.89 -3.39 7.09
C LEU A 248 -26.35 -3.77 7.40
N ALA A 249 -27.31 -2.91 7.09
CA ALA A 249 -28.74 -3.22 7.26
C ALA A 249 -29.20 -4.40 6.38
N ALA A 250 -28.68 -4.51 5.16
CA ALA A 250 -29.00 -5.63 4.25
C ALA A 250 -28.37 -6.97 4.68
N SER A 251 -27.38 -6.96 5.54
CA SER A 251 -26.66 -8.13 6.02
C SER A 251 -27.24 -8.78 7.29
N ALA A 252 -28.13 -8.07 7.96
CA ALA A 252 -28.78 -8.49 9.20
C ALA A 252 -29.70 -9.71 9.03
#